data_1e1aaab28ee89c3b44f36cdad1093fb1
#
_entry.id   1e1aaab28ee89c3b44f36cdad1093fb1
#
_cell.length_a   1.000
_cell.length_b   1.000
_cell.length_c   1.000
_cell.angle_alpha   90.00
_cell.angle_beta   90.00
_cell.angle_gamma   90.00
#
_symmetry.space_group_name_H-M   'P 1'
#
loop_
_entity.id
_entity.type
_entity.pdbx_description
1 polymer ?
#
loop_
_entity_poly.entity_id
_entity_poly.type
_entity_poly.pdbx_seq_one_letter_code
_entity_poly.pdbx_strand_id
1 'polypeptide(L)'
;MDAGLLGLYRIAQKVQFKESGVEVNLNDSGVFFKGSEKNLQVFLEKAYKRLLKDYYNTSTQNQIEKNEGFYYDSIKDQFVRFPKVKSMGIAGLIFNKAPRPTNDEIKYDKSKEQKGILPEENHHLQDRLNNFISENKLKIGSSSLLVNGPNAIQPKVDIKIKSGKSKGHCFVCGESSSSISEIGGTVFPMITGSSGVRSFNSAGSTPEKVCWKCDFIGKFVPVTGFYIMNNNAHHIYFPYSSSLEKMNEVFRSLETSIIEDPMFMRNFENKLGGYFLKPYEQFFTFLYSLYRVVMTKKVSSSSDDEEYELDYEKLFAVNLNKSPLDFFVVYTESLGDTQMGKMIWSFQESVYLFRVLDYLERNKINLKTVMQQLVDYEKIKLKQFEIATLTRNRVCENILKKQSVVALVEQHAFRINKSKSQNIKSLFDFVILYEKVIREGGIFMDQEIIDIAVSVGKTIGISIAPSGKKGKGDLFRLRKTRKPEDFLNEINRIQMKYGTRVSAELYNKGQKMEENFTEFKQFCMIAALNTFNAGNLTPPTVSGGNSKAEVTS
;
A
#
# COMPACT_ATOMS: atom_id res chain seq x y z
N MET A 1 1.12 11.28 -16.36
CA MET A 1 2.36 11.69 -17.07
C MET A 1 3.42 12.14 -16.07
N ASP A 2 3.08 12.89 -15.04
CA ASP A 2 4.04 13.46 -14.07
C ASP A 2 4.90 12.39 -13.39
N ALA A 3 4.31 11.27 -12.98
CA ALA A 3 5.07 10.11 -12.47
C ALA A 3 6.10 9.58 -13.48
N GLY A 4 5.76 9.56 -14.76
CA GLY A 4 6.68 9.15 -15.83
C GLY A 4 7.78 10.17 -16.10
N LEU A 5 7.45 11.47 -16.09
CA LEU A 5 8.43 12.56 -16.22
C LEU A 5 9.43 12.53 -15.06
N LEU A 6 8.93 12.44 -13.83
CA LEU A 6 9.80 12.33 -12.66
C LEU A 6 10.64 11.05 -12.71
N GLY A 7 10.05 9.93 -13.13
CA GLY A 7 10.78 8.66 -13.29
C GLY A 7 11.91 8.76 -14.32
N LEU A 8 11.65 9.40 -15.46
CA LEU A 8 12.67 9.67 -16.48
C LEU A 8 13.78 10.56 -15.93
N TYR A 9 13.44 11.65 -15.24
CA TYR A 9 14.42 12.54 -14.60
C TYR A 9 15.32 11.79 -13.63
N ARG A 10 14.75 10.97 -12.75
CA ARG A 10 15.50 10.20 -11.75
C ARG A 10 16.42 9.15 -12.37
N ILE A 11 15.97 8.46 -13.41
CA ILE A 11 16.85 7.55 -14.16
C ILE A 11 17.92 8.33 -14.91
N ALA A 12 17.58 9.48 -15.50
CA ALA A 12 18.54 10.34 -16.17
C ALA A 12 19.66 10.81 -15.22
N GLN A 13 19.32 11.20 -13.98
CA GLN A 13 20.31 11.55 -12.96
C GLN A 13 21.28 10.40 -12.65
N LYS A 14 20.81 9.14 -12.63
CA LYS A 14 21.65 7.96 -12.42
C LYS A 14 22.60 7.66 -13.59
N VAL A 15 22.28 8.18 -14.78
CA VAL A 15 23.05 7.94 -16.02
C VAL A 15 23.88 9.16 -16.40
N GLN A 16 23.58 10.32 -15.80
CA GLN A 16 24.31 11.56 -16.10
C GLN A 16 25.78 11.43 -15.69
N PHE A 17 26.66 11.60 -16.65
CA PHE A 17 28.11 11.65 -16.43
C PHE A 17 28.65 12.87 -17.17
N LYS A 18 29.75 13.43 -16.68
CA LYS A 18 30.30 14.70 -17.17
C LYS A 18 30.59 14.72 -18.68
N GLU A 19 30.82 13.55 -19.28
CA GLU A 19 31.17 13.42 -20.71
C GLU A 19 29.97 13.17 -21.63
N SER A 20 28.74 13.15 -21.10
CA SER A 20 27.55 12.85 -21.92
C SER A 20 27.23 13.94 -22.94
N GLY A 21 27.68 15.17 -22.72
CA GLY A 21 27.29 16.34 -23.51
C GLY A 21 25.78 16.62 -23.49
N VAL A 22 25.06 16.11 -22.48
CA VAL A 22 23.63 16.34 -22.27
C VAL A 22 23.43 16.91 -20.87
N GLU A 23 22.76 18.07 -20.84
CA GLU A 23 22.31 18.71 -19.61
C GLU A 23 20.85 18.31 -19.34
N VAL A 24 20.52 17.98 -18.10
CA VAL A 24 19.17 17.54 -17.69
C VAL A 24 18.68 18.43 -16.56
N ASN A 25 17.59 19.13 -16.81
CA ASN A 25 16.96 20.03 -15.85
C ASN A 25 15.50 19.65 -15.62
N LEU A 26 15.05 19.75 -14.36
CA LEU A 26 13.67 19.61 -13.95
C LEU A 26 13.14 21.00 -13.59
N ASN A 27 11.93 21.30 -13.98
CA ASN A 27 11.16 22.42 -13.45
C ASN A 27 9.70 22.01 -13.23
N ASP A 28 8.88 22.93 -12.76
CA ASP A 28 7.46 22.68 -12.46
C ASP A 28 6.65 22.10 -13.64
N SER A 29 7.03 22.44 -14.88
CA SER A 29 6.28 22.08 -16.09
C SER A 29 6.83 20.85 -16.83
N GLY A 30 8.05 20.39 -16.52
CA GLY A 30 8.63 19.28 -17.26
C GLY A 30 10.08 18.95 -16.98
N VAL A 31 10.60 18.00 -17.76
CA VAL A 31 12.01 17.62 -17.79
C VAL A 31 12.63 18.06 -19.10
N PHE A 32 13.69 18.81 -19.03
CA PHE A 32 14.36 19.42 -20.15
C PHE A 32 15.72 18.77 -20.40
N PHE A 33 15.96 18.35 -21.63
CA PHE A 33 17.21 17.80 -22.09
C PHE A 33 17.84 18.72 -23.13
N LYS A 34 19.07 19.16 -22.90
CA LYS A 34 19.82 20.04 -23.80
C LYS A 34 21.09 19.35 -24.25
N GLY A 35 21.27 19.19 -25.54
CA GLY A 35 22.44 18.55 -26.14
C GLY A 35 22.29 18.42 -27.66
N SER A 36 23.32 17.90 -28.34
CA SER A 36 23.21 17.54 -29.75
C SER A 36 22.25 16.37 -29.96
N GLU A 37 21.60 16.27 -31.12
CA GLU A 37 20.68 15.18 -31.45
C GLU A 37 21.31 13.81 -31.22
N LYS A 38 22.58 13.63 -31.65
CA LYS A 38 23.34 12.40 -31.46
C LYS A 38 23.56 12.07 -29.97
N ASN A 39 23.91 13.07 -29.17
CA ASN A 39 24.15 12.88 -27.74
C ASN A 39 22.83 12.57 -27.01
N LEU A 40 21.74 13.25 -27.36
CA LEU A 40 20.41 13.00 -26.82
C LEU A 40 19.94 11.58 -27.12
N GLN A 41 20.13 11.10 -28.36
CA GLN A 41 19.79 9.71 -28.73
C GLN A 41 20.53 8.71 -27.86
N VAL A 42 21.83 8.83 -27.77
CA VAL A 42 22.69 7.92 -26.97
C VAL A 42 22.34 8.00 -25.49
N PHE A 43 22.08 9.21 -24.98
CA PHE A 43 21.74 9.41 -23.58
C PHE A 43 20.39 8.76 -23.20
N LEU A 44 19.35 8.97 -24.00
CA LEU A 44 18.02 8.41 -23.75
C LEU A 44 18.01 6.87 -23.91
N GLU A 45 18.82 6.32 -24.82
CA GLU A 45 19.03 4.87 -24.94
C GLU A 45 19.71 4.31 -23.68
N LYS A 46 20.71 4.99 -23.14
CA LYS A 46 21.35 4.60 -21.87
C LYS A 46 20.36 4.70 -20.70
N ALA A 47 19.56 5.77 -20.62
CA ALA A 47 18.53 5.90 -19.61
C ALA A 47 17.49 4.76 -19.69
N TYR A 48 17.06 4.43 -20.90
CA TYR A 48 16.16 3.30 -21.11
C TYR A 48 16.79 1.96 -20.74
N LYS A 49 18.05 1.73 -21.12
CA LYS A 49 18.80 0.53 -20.71
C LYS A 49 18.93 0.43 -19.19
N ARG A 50 19.16 1.54 -18.51
CA ARG A 50 19.20 1.60 -17.06
C ARG A 50 17.85 1.28 -16.43
N LEU A 51 16.75 1.83 -16.95
CA LEU A 51 15.40 1.51 -16.55
C LEU A 51 15.14 0.00 -16.64
N LEU A 52 15.49 -0.62 -17.78
CA LEU A 52 15.30 -2.05 -17.98
C LEU A 52 16.10 -2.89 -16.98
N LYS A 53 17.33 -2.50 -16.70
CA LYS A 53 18.18 -3.20 -15.74
C LYS A 53 17.62 -3.15 -14.31
N ASP A 54 17.09 -1.99 -13.90
CA ASP A 54 16.69 -1.76 -12.52
C ASP A 54 15.23 -2.22 -12.24
N TYR A 55 14.35 -2.15 -13.24
CA TYR A 55 12.90 -2.35 -13.07
C TYR A 55 12.31 -3.50 -13.89
N TYR A 56 12.96 -3.94 -14.96
CA TYR A 56 12.45 -4.98 -15.84
C TYR A 56 13.35 -6.20 -15.83
N ASN A 57 12.79 -7.37 -15.65
CA ASN A 57 13.54 -8.61 -15.71
C ASN A 57 13.23 -9.34 -17.02
N THR A 58 14.26 -9.89 -17.65
CA THR A 58 14.18 -10.56 -18.94
C THR A 58 14.02 -12.08 -18.84
N SER A 59 14.31 -12.66 -17.68
CA SER A 59 14.12 -14.07 -17.43
C SER A 59 12.85 -14.33 -16.62
N THR A 60 12.06 -15.31 -17.00
CA THR A 60 10.92 -15.73 -16.22
C THR A 60 11.35 -16.78 -15.19
N GLN A 61 10.83 -16.67 -13.97
CA GLN A 61 11.03 -17.68 -12.92
C GLN A 61 10.68 -19.10 -13.43
N ASN A 62 9.60 -19.22 -14.20
CA ASN A 62 9.18 -20.47 -14.81
C ASN A 62 10.24 -21.13 -15.70
N GLN A 63 11.03 -20.36 -16.48
CA GLN A 63 12.08 -20.90 -17.33
C GLN A 63 13.22 -21.48 -16.52
N ILE A 64 13.54 -20.84 -15.41
CA ILE A 64 14.63 -21.25 -14.53
C ILE A 64 14.22 -22.46 -13.67
N GLU A 65 13.00 -22.47 -13.13
CA GLU A 65 12.44 -23.59 -12.39
C GLU A 65 12.32 -24.86 -13.26
N LYS A 66 12.01 -24.67 -14.55
CA LYS A 66 11.97 -25.76 -15.53
C LYS A 66 13.33 -26.18 -16.09
N ASN A 67 14.41 -25.58 -15.66
CA ASN A 67 15.74 -25.77 -16.22
C ASN A 67 15.85 -25.46 -17.73
N GLU A 68 15.11 -24.47 -18.20
CA GLU A 68 15.07 -24.07 -19.61
C GLU A 68 15.86 -22.78 -19.88
N GLY A 69 16.47 -22.18 -18.85
CA GLY A 69 17.08 -20.85 -18.89
C GLY A 69 18.56 -20.86 -19.25
N PHE A 70 18.90 -20.76 -20.52
CA PHE A 70 20.28 -20.58 -21.02
C PHE A 70 20.28 -19.77 -22.33
N TYR A 71 21.46 -19.30 -22.72
CA TYR A 71 21.68 -18.57 -23.96
C TYR A 71 23.08 -18.83 -24.52
N TYR A 72 23.28 -18.49 -25.78
CA TYR A 72 24.59 -18.47 -26.40
C TYR A 72 25.20 -17.07 -26.36
N ASP A 73 26.36 -16.93 -25.72
CA ASP A 73 27.14 -15.69 -25.69
C ASP A 73 28.09 -15.68 -26.90
N SER A 74 27.73 -14.92 -27.94
CA SER A 74 28.50 -14.87 -29.19
C SER A 74 29.86 -14.13 -29.07
N ILE A 75 30.02 -13.31 -28.00
CA ILE A 75 31.27 -12.58 -27.73
C ILE A 75 32.28 -13.54 -27.10
N LYS A 76 31.83 -14.37 -26.17
CA LYS A 76 32.67 -15.32 -25.45
C LYS A 76 32.68 -16.70 -26.13
N ASP A 77 31.91 -16.87 -27.16
CA ASP A 77 31.69 -18.12 -27.87
C ASP A 77 31.38 -19.30 -26.94
N GLN A 78 30.43 -19.11 -26.02
CA GLN A 78 30.04 -20.15 -25.05
C GLN A 78 28.54 -20.12 -24.71
N PHE A 79 28.02 -21.27 -24.27
CA PHE A 79 26.68 -21.33 -23.67
C PHE A 79 26.75 -20.96 -22.20
N VAL A 80 25.78 -20.17 -21.75
CA VAL A 80 25.72 -19.65 -20.39
C VAL A 80 24.35 -19.88 -19.81
N ARG A 81 24.27 -20.40 -18.57
CA ARG A 81 23.01 -20.46 -17.83
C ARG A 81 22.58 -19.06 -17.45
N PHE A 82 21.26 -18.82 -17.43
CA PHE A 82 20.73 -17.61 -16.82
C PHE A 82 21.23 -17.50 -15.38
N PRO A 83 21.63 -16.31 -14.93
CA PRO A 83 21.95 -16.11 -13.54
C PRO A 83 20.73 -16.47 -12.69
N LYS A 84 21.00 -16.97 -11.48
CA LYS A 84 19.93 -17.22 -10.50
C LYS A 84 19.01 -16.01 -10.45
N VAL A 85 17.72 -16.27 -10.49
CA VAL A 85 16.67 -15.28 -10.65
C VAL A 85 16.89 -14.08 -9.75
N LYS A 86 17.06 -12.94 -10.36
CA LYS A 86 16.46 -11.74 -9.81
C LYS A 86 14.96 -11.85 -10.08
N SER A 87 14.14 -11.68 -9.06
CA SER A 87 12.70 -11.55 -9.18
C SER A 87 12.32 -10.64 -10.36
N MET A 88 11.18 -10.85 -10.98
CA MET A 88 10.68 -9.95 -12.04
C MET A 88 10.66 -8.53 -11.50
N GLY A 89 11.17 -7.56 -12.26
CA GLY A 89 11.07 -6.16 -11.91
C GLY A 89 9.59 -5.75 -11.73
N ILE A 90 9.35 -4.81 -10.83
CA ILE A 90 8.00 -4.29 -10.52
C ILE A 90 7.22 -3.95 -11.80
N ALA A 91 7.88 -3.32 -12.76
CA ALA A 91 7.25 -2.99 -14.04
C ALA A 91 6.82 -4.24 -14.81
N GLY A 92 7.60 -5.32 -14.79
CA GLY A 92 7.24 -6.57 -15.46
C GLY A 92 6.05 -7.29 -14.82
N LEU A 93 5.80 -7.08 -13.54
CA LEU A 93 4.68 -7.64 -12.81
C LEU A 93 3.40 -6.81 -12.97
N ILE A 94 3.52 -5.48 -12.88
CA ILE A 94 2.39 -4.57 -12.86
C ILE A 94 2.01 -4.12 -14.27
N PHE A 95 3.02 -3.86 -15.10
CA PHE A 95 2.83 -3.46 -16.50
C PHE A 95 3.03 -4.70 -17.38
N ASN A 96 1.98 -5.45 -17.61
CA ASN A 96 1.99 -6.75 -18.27
C ASN A 96 2.66 -6.76 -19.66
N LYS A 97 2.75 -5.61 -20.33
CA LYS A 97 3.49 -5.44 -21.58
C LYS A 97 4.64 -4.45 -21.41
N ALA A 98 5.47 -4.69 -20.41
CA ALA A 98 6.74 -3.99 -20.31
C ALA A 98 7.45 -4.03 -21.68
N PRO A 99 8.09 -2.93 -22.10
CA PRO A 99 8.85 -2.91 -23.33
C PRO A 99 9.95 -3.96 -23.21
N ARG A 100 9.72 -5.09 -23.85
CA ARG A 100 10.75 -6.13 -23.97
C ARG A 100 11.63 -5.73 -25.13
N PRO A 101 12.92 -5.66 -24.93
CA PRO A 101 13.82 -5.53 -26.06
C PRO A 101 13.68 -6.74 -26.98
N THR A 102 13.87 -6.54 -28.25
CA THR A 102 14.05 -7.64 -29.19
C THR A 102 15.35 -8.34 -28.86
N ASN A 103 15.28 -9.62 -28.50
CA ASN A 103 16.45 -10.46 -28.36
C ASN A 103 16.86 -10.98 -29.74
N ASP A 104 18.15 -11.05 -29.99
CA ASP A 104 18.65 -11.85 -31.09
C ASP A 104 18.41 -13.33 -30.74
N GLU A 105 17.79 -14.05 -31.64
CA GLU A 105 17.44 -15.46 -31.44
C GLU A 105 17.71 -16.27 -32.69
N ILE A 106 18.18 -17.50 -32.50
CA ILE A 106 18.29 -18.53 -33.54
C ILE A 106 17.08 -19.45 -33.38
N LYS A 107 16.19 -19.43 -34.34
CA LYS A 107 15.00 -20.32 -34.35
C LYS A 107 15.42 -21.74 -34.58
N TYR A 108 14.93 -22.66 -33.76
CA TYR A 108 15.13 -24.08 -33.99
C TYR A 108 14.38 -24.57 -35.23
N ASP A 109 14.97 -25.53 -35.91
CA ASP A 109 14.36 -26.18 -37.09
C ASP A 109 13.11 -26.97 -36.63
N LYS A 110 11.95 -26.51 -37.06
CA LYS A 110 10.65 -27.15 -36.76
C LYS A 110 10.34 -28.36 -37.67
N SER A 111 11.10 -28.58 -38.72
CA SER A 111 10.93 -29.72 -39.61
C SER A 111 11.41 -31.04 -39.00
N LYS A 112 12.20 -30.97 -37.93
CA LYS A 112 12.73 -32.13 -37.21
C LYS A 112 11.82 -32.50 -36.05
N GLU A 113 11.57 -33.77 -35.82
CA GLU A 113 10.79 -34.29 -34.70
C GLU A 113 11.43 -33.98 -33.34
N GLN A 114 12.76 -33.89 -33.32
CA GLN A 114 13.52 -33.59 -32.10
C GLN A 114 13.61 -32.08 -31.85
N LYS A 115 13.25 -31.66 -30.66
CA LYS A 115 13.37 -30.25 -30.24
C LYS A 115 14.83 -29.82 -30.09
N GLY A 116 15.11 -28.58 -30.49
CA GLY A 116 16.42 -27.97 -30.26
C GLY A 116 17.44 -28.22 -31.36
N ILE A 117 17.03 -28.63 -32.53
CA ILE A 117 17.91 -28.72 -33.71
C ILE A 117 18.11 -27.29 -34.25
N LEU A 118 19.35 -26.87 -34.36
CA LEU A 118 19.72 -25.60 -34.95
C LEU A 118 19.65 -25.65 -36.49
N PRO A 119 19.37 -24.53 -37.17
CA PRO A 119 19.37 -24.46 -38.63
C PRO A 119 20.77 -24.70 -39.20
N GLU A 120 20.88 -25.05 -40.47
CA GLU A 120 22.15 -25.44 -41.11
C GLU A 120 23.28 -24.44 -40.92
N GLU A 121 22.97 -23.13 -40.99
CA GLU A 121 23.92 -22.05 -40.78
C GLU A 121 24.56 -22.04 -39.37
N ASN A 122 23.87 -22.60 -38.37
CA ASN A 122 24.32 -22.65 -36.98
C ASN A 122 24.63 -24.11 -36.53
N HIS A 123 24.68 -25.05 -37.44
CA HIS A 123 24.89 -26.47 -37.13
C HIS A 123 26.21 -26.76 -36.43
N HIS A 124 27.22 -25.89 -36.62
CA HIS A 124 28.52 -25.95 -35.92
C HIS A 124 28.39 -25.81 -34.40
N LEU A 125 27.30 -25.24 -33.89
CA LEU A 125 27.03 -25.13 -32.47
C LEU A 125 26.24 -26.29 -31.88
N GLN A 126 25.72 -27.22 -32.72
CA GLN A 126 24.76 -28.24 -32.27
C GLN A 126 25.35 -29.19 -31.24
N ASP A 127 26.54 -29.72 -31.49
CA ASP A 127 27.20 -30.67 -30.56
C ASP A 127 27.54 -30.00 -29.22
N ARG A 128 28.01 -28.78 -29.29
CA ARG A 128 28.30 -27.95 -28.08
C ARG A 128 27.02 -27.65 -27.28
N LEU A 129 25.92 -27.37 -27.96
CA LEU A 129 24.60 -27.17 -27.35
C LEU A 129 24.15 -28.44 -26.64
N ASN A 130 24.22 -29.60 -27.32
CA ASN A 130 23.83 -30.88 -26.77
C ASN A 130 24.63 -31.26 -25.53
N ASN A 131 25.97 -31.09 -25.60
CA ASN A 131 26.86 -31.33 -24.47
C ASN A 131 26.52 -30.40 -23.29
N PHE A 132 26.36 -29.09 -23.54
CA PHE A 132 25.99 -28.12 -22.50
C PHE A 132 24.66 -28.46 -21.82
N ILE A 133 23.65 -28.86 -22.59
CA ILE A 133 22.34 -29.25 -22.07
C ILE A 133 22.47 -30.51 -21.20
N SER A 134 23.20 -31.50 -21.66
CA SER A 134 23.41 -32.75 -20.93
C SER A 134 24.18 -32.53 -19.61
N GLU A 135 25.32 -31.84 -19.66
CA GLU A 135 26.14 -31.55 -18.48
C GLU A 135 25.41 -30.74 -17.41
N ASN A 136 24.60 -29.79 -17.84
CA ASN A 136 23.84 -28.92 -16.93
C ASN A 136 22.45 -29.43 -16.59
N LYS A 137 22.05 -30.61 -17.08
CA LYS A 137 20.70 -31.20 -16.88
C LYS A 137 19.57 -30.23 -17.27
N LEU A 138 19.77 -29.51 -18.40
CA LEU A 138 18.82 -28.52 -18.89
C LEU A 138 17.80 -29.15 -19.82
N LYS A 139 16.71 -28.42 -20.09
CA LYS A 139 15.67 -28.81 -21.04
C LYS A 139 15.47 -27.70 -22.08
N ILE A 140 15.11 -28.13 -23.30
CA ILE A 140 14.72 -27.19 -24.35
C ILE A 140 13.21 -27.02 -24.30
N GLY A 141 12.75 -25.87 -23.80
CA GLY A 141 11.34 -25.52 -23.70
C GLY A 141 10.89 -24.39 -24.63
N SER A 142 11.85 -23.65 -25.19
CA SER A 142 11.60 -22.54 -26.13
C SER A 142 11.61 -23.00 -27.59
N SER A 143 11.04 -22.17 -28.46
CA SER A 143 11.09 -22.37 -29.94
C SER A 143 12.36 -21.81 -30.58
N SER A 144 13.26 -21.22 -29.78
CA SER A 144 14.47 -20.56 -30.24
C SER A 144 15.55 -20.55 -29.15
N LEU A 145 16.81 -20.52 -29.58
CA LEU A 145 17.97 -20.26 -28.76
C LEU A 145 18.20 -18.75 -28.68
N LEU A 146 18.23 -18.20 -27.45
CA LEU A 146 18.60 -16.80 -27.24
C LEU A 146 20.10 -16.62 -27.50
N VAL A 147 20.45 -15.53 -28.19
CA VAL A 147 21.84 -15.12 -28.44
C VAL A 147 22.16 -13.91 -27.56
N ASN A 148 23.34 -13.96 -26.93
CA ASN A 148 23.84 -12.89 -26.05
C ASN A 148 22.97 -12.60 -24.79
N GLY A 149 21.97 -13.41 -24.55
CA GLY A 149 21.16 -13.44 -23.33
C GLY A 149 20.48 -12.13 -22.94
N PRO A 150 20.12 -12.03 -21.66
CA PRO A 150 19.41 -10.84 -21.16
C PRO A 150 20.27 -9.56 -21.17
N ASN A 151 21.58 -9.66 -21.34
CA ASN A 151 22.48 -8.50 -21.37
C ASN A 151 22.69 -7.88 -22.76
N ALA A 152 22.28 -8.57 -23.80
CA ALA A 152 22.40 -8.09 -25.19
C ALA A 152 21.23 -7.24 -25.64
N ILE A 153 20.29 -7.02 -24.78
CA ILE A 153 19.10 -6.26 -25.02
C ILE A 153 19.48 -4.80 -25.21
N GLN A 154 19.55 -4.38 -26.46
CA GLN A 154 19.76 -2.99 -26.84
C GLN A 154 18.38 -2.34 -27.06
N PRO A 155 17.88 -1.53 -26.10
CA PRO A 155 16.63 -0.81 -26.33
C PRO A 155 16.86 0.20 -27.46
N LYS A 156 16.11 0.04 -28.54
CA LYS A 156 16.08 1.07 -29.60
C LYS A 156 15.08 2.14 -29.18
N VAL A 157 15.60 3.34 -28.99
CA VAL A 157 14.77 4.53 -28.78
C VAL A 157 14.79 5.28 -30.10
N ASP A 158 13.66 5.28 -30.80
CA ASP A 158 13.51 6.03 -32.05
C ASP A 158 13.09 7.47 -31.72
N ILE A 159 14.07 8.31 -31.45
CA ILE A 159 13.84 9.74 -31.19
C ILE A 159 13.61 10.46 -32.50
N LYS A 160 12.37 10.79 -32.79
CA LYS A 160 11.99 11.60 -33.96
C LYS A 160 11.90 13.06 -33.57
N ILE A 161 13.03 13.74 -33.48
CA ILE A 161 13.11 15.17 -33.18
C ILE A 161 12.58 16.00 -34.35
N LYS A 162 12.72 15.53 -35.60
CA LYS A 162 12.18 16.22 -36.78
C LYS A 162 10.70 15.88 -36.98
N SER A 163 9.87 16.91 -36.98
CA SER A 163 8.45 16.80 -37.31
C SER A 163 8.26 16.45 -38.79
N GLY A 164 7.87 15.23 -39.10
CA GLY A 164 7.28 14.87 -40.38
C GLY A 164 5.81 15.31 -40.47
N LYS A 165 5.16 15.06 -41.61
CA LYS A 165 3.72 15.30 -41.76
C LYS A 165 2.94 14.62 -40.65
N SER A 166 2.07 15.37 -39.96
CA SER A 166 1.25 14.85 -38.86
C SER A 166 0.39 13.66 -39.31
N LYS A 167 0.38 12.58 -38.51
CA LYS A 167 -0.46 11.41 -38.67
C LYS A 167 -1.67 11.39 -37.73
N GLY A 168 -1.77 12.37 -36.83
CA GLY A 168 -2.86 12.51 -35.88
C GLY A 168 -2.43 13.19 -34.57
N HIS A 169 -3.36 13.26 -33.62
CA HIS A 169 -3.14 13.87 -32.32
C HIS A 169 -2.90 12.81 -31.25
N CYS A 170 -2.05 13.12 -30.30
CA CYS A 170 -1.81 12.28 -29.14
C CYS A 170 -2.96 12.41 -28.15
N PHE A 171 -3.53 11.29 -27.71
CA PHE A 171 -4.57 11.27 -26.69
C PHE A 171 -4.12 11.85 -25.34
N VAL A 172 -2.83 11.68 -24.99
CA VAL A 172 -2.31 12.07 -23.67
C VAL A 172 -1.93 13.55 -23.60
N CYS A 173 -1.20 14.08 -24.59
CA CYS A 173 -0.73 15.48 -24.57
C CYS A 173 -1.46 16.40 -25.55
N GLY A 174 -2.33 15.87 -26.41
CA GLY A 174 -3.05 16.65 -27.42
C GLY A 174 -2.21 17.10 -28.63
N GLU A 175 -0.88 16.95 -28.57
CA GLU A 175 0.01 17.41 -29.64
C GLU A 175 -0.16 16.59 -30.92
N SER A 176 -0.02 17.29 -32.07
CA SER A 176 0.11 16.62 -33.37
C SER A 176 1.44 15.89 -33.49
N SER A 177 1.44 14.68 -34.00
CA SER A 177 2.66 13.89 -34.13
C SER A 177 2.72 13.11 -35.43
N SER A 178 3.92 13.04 -36.03
CA SER A 178 4.22 12.20 -37.18
C SER A 178 4.44 10.72 -36.79
N SER A 179 4.67 10.45 -35.50
CA SER A 179 4.85 9.10 -34.95
C SER A 179 3.81 8.86 -33.86
N ILE A 180 2.78 8.12 -34.20
CA ILE A 180 1.65 7.77 -33.34
C ILE A 180 1.53 6.25 -33.30
N SER A 181 1.46 5.70 -32.09
CA SER A 181 1.26 4.28 -31.82
C SER A 181 0.02 4.04 -30.97
N GLU A 182 -0.50 2.84 -30.99
CA GLU A 182 -1.59 2.45 -30.07
C GLU A 182 -1.13 2.48 -28.62
N ILE A 183 -2.02 2.86 -27.72
CA ILE A 183 -1.76 2.85 -26.28
C ILE A 183 -1.52 1.41 -25.83
N GLY A 184 -0.39 1.19 -25.20
CA GLY A 184 -0.02 -0.10 -24.60
C GLY A 184 -0.09 -0.08 -23.07
N GLY A 185 0.04 -1.26 -22.45
CA GLY A 185 0.05 -1.44 -20.99
C GLY A 185 1.17 -0.69 -20.26
N THR A 186 2.18 -0.21 -20.98
CA THR A 186 3.26 0.63 -20.43
C THR A 186 2.83 2.06 -20.14
N VAL A 187 1.83 2.56 -20.82
CA VAL A 187 1.26 3.91 -20.59
C VAL A 187 0.08 3.83 -19.61
N PHE A 188 -0.67 2.74 -19.69
CA PHE A 188 -1.80 2.46 -18.81
C PHE A 188 -1.61 1.08 -18.19
N PRO A 189 -1.11 0.98 -16.97
CA PRO A 189 -0.74 -0.29 -16.33
C PRO A 189 -1.88 -1.30 -16.20
N MET A 190 -3.13 -0.84 -16.32
CA MET A 190 -4.32 -1.70 -16.24
C MET A 190 -4.84 -2.18 -17.58
N ILE A 191 -4.17 -1.82 -18.67
CA ILE A 191 -4.59 -2.16 -20.03
C ILE A 191 -3.66 -3.22 -20.60
N THR A 192 -4.20 -4.40 -20.86
CA THR A 192 -3.45 -5.53 -21.43
C THR A 192 -3.44 -5.57 -22.96
N GLY A 193 -3.94 -4.52 -23.61
CA GLY A 193 -4.02 -4.39 -25.08
C GLY A 193 -5.26 -3.62 -25.53
N SER A 194 -5.53 -3.64 -26.83
CA SER A 194 -6.68 -2.93 -27.43
C SER A 194 -8.03 -3.32 -26.85
N SER A 195 -8.18 -4.57 -26.40
CA SER A 195 -9.39 -5.05 -25.72
C SER A 195 -9.58 -4.40 -24.33
N GLY A 196 -8.49 -4.08 -23.63
CA GLY A 196 -8.54 -3.39 -22.35
C GLY A 196 -9.02 -1.94 -22.48
N VAL A 197 -8.61 -1.23 -23.54
CA VAL A 197 -9.11 0.13 -23.81
C VAL A 197 -10.60 0.11 -24.08
N ARG A 198 -11.11 -0.88 -24.78
CA ARG A 198 -12.55 -1.03 -25.05
C ARG A 198 -13.39 -1.20 -23.79
N SER A 199 -12.84 -1.83 -22.74
CA SER A 199 -13.56 -1.97 -21.47
C SER A 199 -13.68 -0.66 -20.68
N PHE A 200 -12.80 0.32 -20.94
CA PHE A 200 -12.91 1.68 -20.41
C PHE A 200 -13.77 2.60 -21.27
N ASN A 201 -13.98 2.24 -22.52
CA ASN A 201 -14.78 3.01 -23.47
C ASN A 201 -16.05 2.25 -23.81
N SER A 202 -17.14 2.59 -23.13
CA SER A 202 -18.45 1.98 -23.35
C SER A 202 -19.00 2.14 -24.79
N ALA A 203 -18.47 3.10 -25.55
CA ALA A 203 -18.84 3.35 -26.93
C ALA A 203 -18.17 2.38 -27.94
N GLY A 204 -17.28 1.49 -27.50
CA GLY A 204 -16.60 0.54 -28.37
C GLY A 204 -15.67 1.17 -29.42
N SER A 205 -15.20 2.41 -29.19
CA SER A 205 -14.27 3.09 -30.10
C SER A 205 -12.93 2.36 -30.19
N THR A 206 -12.20 2.62 -31.28
CA THR A 206 -10.83 2.12 -31.46
C THR A 206 -9.92 2.63 -30.33
N PRO A 207 -8.88 1.85 -29.95
CA PRO A 207 -7.91 2.29 -28.97
C PRO A 207 -7.31 3.65 -29.37
N GLU A 208 -7.21 4.53 -28.39
CA GLU A 208 -6.57 5.82 -28.56
C GLU A 208 -5.08 5.67 -28.87
N LYS A 209 -4.51 6.65 -29.54
CA LYS A 209 -3.13 6.64 -29.98
C LYS A 209 -2.31 7.65 -29.19
N VAL A 210 -1.05 7.33 -28.97
CA VAL A 210 -0.09 8.20 -28.27
C VAL A 210 1.10 8.53 -29.14
N CYS A 211 1.65 9.70 -28.96
CA CYS A 211 2.91 10.07 -29.58
C CYS A 211 4.08 9.31 -28.92
N TRP A 212 5.19 9.22 -29.64
CA TRP A 212 6.39 8.53 -29.14
C TRP A 212 6.91 9.10 -27.82
N LYS A 213 6.80 10.42 -27.58
CA LYS A 213 7.20 11.06 -26.32
C LYS A 213 6.39 10.52 -25.14
N CYS A 214 5.06 10.52 -25.26
CA CYS A 214 4.17 10.04 -24.21
C CYS A 214 4.32 8.53 -23.98
N ASP A 215 4.50 7.74 -25.04
CA ASP A 215 4.80 6.31 -24.92
C ASP A 215 6.14 6.08 -24.21
N PHE A 216 7.17 6.83 -24.57
CA PHE A 216 8.49 6.73 -23.94
C PHE A 216 8.44 7.13 -22.46
N ILE A 217 7.84 8.27 -22.13
CA ILE A 217 7.69 8.74 -20.74
C ILE A 217 6.88 7.75 -19.91
N GLY A 218 5.82 7.17 -20.48
CA GLY A 218 4.97 6.19 -19.81
C GLY A 218 5.76 4.97 -19.30
N LYS A 219 6.85 4.59 -19.97
CA LYS A 219 7.71 3.48 -19.56
C LYS A 219 8.44 3.73 -18.24
N PHE A 220 8.61 4.99 -17.83
CA PHE A 220 9.30 5.38 -16.59
C PHE A 220 8.36 5.54 -15.39
N VAL A 221 7.05 5.43 -15.56
CA VAL A 221 6.06 5.53 -14.47
C VAL A 221 6.40 4.61 -13.27
N PRO A 222 6.84 3.35 -13.46
CA PRO A 222 7.17 2.49 -12.33
C PRO A 222 8.26 3.00 -11.39
N VAL A 223 9.11 3.90 -11.84
CA VAL A 223 10.25 4.41 -11.04
C VAL A 223 9.81 5.19 -9.81
N THR A 224 8.64 5.84 -9.87
CA THR A 224 8.14 6.73 -8.82
C THR A 224 7.00 6.13 -7.99
N GLY A 225 6.68 4.87 -8.19
CA GLY A 225 5.61 4.18 -7.46
C GLY A 225 6.09 3.48 -6.20
N PHE A 226 5.19 3.39 -5.21
CA PHE A 226 5.31 2.47 -4.10
C PHE A 226 4.37 1.29 -4.33
N TYR A 227 4.83 0.08 -4.04
CA TYR A 227 4.16 -1.14 -4.45
C TYR A 227 4.06 -2.14 -3.31
N ILE A 228 2.87 -2.76 -3.19
CA ILE A 228 2.65 -3.96 -2.38
C ILE A 228 1.96 -4.99 -3.25
N MET A 229 2.48 -6.20 -3.23
CA MET A 229 1.91 -7.34 -3.95
C MET A 229 1.59 -8.46 -2.97
N ASN A 230 0.35 -8.89 -2.94
CA ASN A 230 -0.13 -9.99 -2.12
C ASN A 230 -0.83 -10.99 -3.04
N ASN A 231 -0.17 -12.10 -3.34
CA ASN A 231 -0.73 -13.11 -4.26
C ASN A 231 -1.20 -12.46 -5.58
N ASN A 232 -2.52 -12.40 -5.77
CA ASN A 232 -3.14 -11.83 -6.97
C ASN A 232 -3.51 -10.35 -6.82
N ALA A 233 -3.30 -9.74 -5.66
CA ALA A 233 -3.67 -8.35 -5.38
C ALA A 233 -2.45 -7.43 -5.46
N HIS A 234 -2.58 -6.34 -6.20
CA HIS A 234 -1.53 -5.35 -6.35
C HIS A 234 -2.02 -3.98 -5.89
N HIS A 235 -1.27 -3.39 -4.98
CA HIS A 235 -1.51 -2.05 -4.47
C HIS A 235 -0.39 -1.13 -4.93
N ILE A 236 -0.75 -0.03 -5.58
CA ILE A 236 0.19 0.90 -6.20
C ILE A 236 -0.14 2.29 -5.68
N TYR A 237 0.88 2.99 -5.19
CA TYR A 237 0.76 4.34 -4.64
C TYR A 237 1.71 5.27 -5.37
N PHE A 238 1.17 6.25 -6.09
CA PHE A 238 1.96 7.26 -6.75
C PHE A 238 1.86 8.57 -5.98
N PRO A 239 2.98 9.11 -5.46
CA PRO A 239 3.00 10.46 -4.96
C PRO A 239 2.61 11.43 -6.05
N TYR A 240 1.84 12.44 -5.71
CA TYR A 240 1.38 13.47 -6.63
C TYR A 240 1.52 14.85 -6.01
N SER A 241 1.89 15.81 -6.84
CA SER A 241 1.87 17.23 -6.55
C SER A 241 1.57 18.00 -7.84
N SER A 242 1.03 19.20 -7.73
CA SER A 242 0.82 20.10 -8.86
C SER A 242 2.12 20.65 -9.46
N SER A 243 3.26 20.49 -8.77
CA SER A 243 4.60 20.89 -9.18
C SER A 243 5.49 19.66 -9.27
N LEU A 244 6.18 19.47 -10.40
CA LEU A 244 7.13 18.36 -10.54
C LEU A 244 8.36 18.53 -9.65
N GLU A 245 8.79 19.76 -9.39
CA GLU A 245 9.90 20.02 -8.45
C GLU A 245 9.52 19.57 -7.04
N LYS A 246 8.35 19.97 -6.55
CA LYS A 246 7.85 19.53 -5.24
C LYS A 246 7.62 18.02 -5.19
N MET A 247 7.06 17.44 -6.25
CA MET A 247 6.91 15.99 -6.34
C MET A 247 8.27 15.28 -6.25
N ASN A 248 9.32 15.84 -6.86
CA ASN A 248 10.68 15.31 -6.75
C ASN A 248 11.25 15.45 -5.34
N GLU A 249 11.05 16.58 -4.66
CA GLU A 249 11.47 16.80 -3.27
C GLU A 249 10.81 15.78 -2.33
N VAL A 250 9.48 15.62 -2.43
CA VAL A 250 8.73 14.63 -1.67
C VAL A 250 9.26 13.22 -1.95
N PHE A 251 9.36 12.82 -3.19
CA PHE A 251 9.86 11.50 -3.56
C PHE A 251 11.28 11.29 -3.03
N ARG A 252 12.16 12.27 -3.17
CA ARG A 252 13.53 12.23 -2.65
C ARG A 252 13.57 12.06 -1.14
N SER A 253 12.68 12.70 -0.39
CA SER A 253 12.59 12.52 1.06
C SER A 253 12.18 11.09 1.45
N LEU A 254 11.39 10.41 0.61
CA LEU A 254 10.93 9.03 0.80
C LEU A 254 11.87 7.97 0.22
N GLU A 255 12.86 8.34 -0.59
CA GLU A 255 13.75 7.41 -1.30
C GLU A 255 14.47 6.43 -0.36
N THR A 256 14.82 6.88 0.84
CA THR A 256 15.45 6.04 1.86
C THR A 256 14.52 4.96 2.43
N SER A 257 13.21 5.07 2.19
CA SER A 257 12.23 4.06 2.59
C SER A 257 12.05 2.97 1.52
N ILE A 258 12.59 3.19 0.31
CA ILE A 258 12.50 2.22 -0.77
C ILE A 258 13.50 1.10 -0.49
N ILE A 259 13.00 -0.11 -0.46
CA ILE A 259 13.80 -1.33 -0.35
C ILE A 259 13.70 -2.13 -1.64
N GLU A 260 14.80 -2.71 -2.06
CA GLU A 260 14.80 -3.73 -3.10
C GLU A 260 14.46 -5.07 -2.45
N ASP A 261 13.19 -5.45 -2.51
CA ASP A 261 12.77 -6.79 -2.09
C ASP A 261 12.98 -7.76 -3.27
N PRO A 262 13.91 -8.73 -3.16
CA PRO A 262 14.15 -9.70 -4.22
C PRO A 262 12.92 -10.56 -4.54
N MET A 263 11.94 -10.65 -3.64
CA MET A 263 10.68 -11.37 -3.86
C MET A 263 9.55 -10.48 -4.39
N PHE A 264 9.78 -9.21 -4.56
CA PHE A 264 8.81 -8.22 -5.08
C PHE A 264 7.47 -8.16 -4.39
N MET A 265 7.42 -8.53 -3.12
CA MET A 265 6.19 -8.39 -2.34
C MET A 265 5.88 -6.92 -2.04
N ARG A 266 6.91 -6.09 -1.90
CA ARG A 266 6.80 -4.64 -1.67
C ARG A 266 8.15 -3.96 -1.89
N ASN A 267 8.13 -2.67 -2.21
CA ASN A 267 9.35 -1.86 -2.34
C ASN A 267 9.54 -0.83 -1.21
N PHE A 268 8.87 -1.01 -0.08
CA PHE A 268 9.08 -0.19 1.12
C PHE A 268 8.93 -1.04 2.39
N GLU A 269 9.52 -0.60 3.48
CA GLU A 269 9.44 -1.30 4.75
C GLU A 269 8.08 -1.08 5.43
N ASN A 270 7.43 -2.15 5.90
CA ASN A 270 6.23 -2.07 6.70
C ASN A 270 6.58 -1.79 8.17
N LYS A 271 6.59 -0.51 8.57
CA LYS A 271 6.90 -0.08 9.95
C LYS A 271 5.82 -0.45 10.97
N LEU A 272 4.57 -0.63 10.53
CA LEU A 272 3.49 -1.06 11.43
C LEU A 272 3.62 -2.54 11.84
N GLY A 273 4.21 -3.36 10.96
CA GLY A 273 4.28 -4.81 11.14
C GLY A 273 2.93 -5.49 10.96
N GLY A 274 2.93 -6.82 10.89
CA GLY A 274 1.71 -7.60 10.69
C GLY A 274 1.36 -7.81 9.24
N TYR A 275 0.25 -8.54 9.03
CA TYR A 275 -0.23 -8.95 7.71
C TYR A 275 -1.55 -8.25 7.38
N PHE A 276 -1.57 -7.56 6.26
CA PHE A 276 -2.71 -6.80 5.76
C PHE A 276 -3.06 -7.31 4.36
N LEU A 277 -4.33 -7.35 4.01
CA LEU A 277 -4.82 -7.93 2.77
C LEU A 277 -5.56 -6.93 1.89
N LYS A 278 -6.38 -6.08 2.51
CA LYS A 278 -7.39 -5.27 1.83
C LYS A 278 -6.88 -3.87 1.51
N PRO A 279 -7.46 -3.18 0.52
CA PRO A 279 -6.93 -1.93 -0.02
C PRO A 279 -6.71 -0.83 1.01
N TYR A 280 -7.69 -0.55 1.86
CA TYR A 280 -7.59 0.57 2.82
C TYR A 280 -6.62 0.27 3.96
N GLU A 281 -6.59 -0.97 4.47
CA GLU A 281 -5.64 -1.33 5.51
C GLU A 281 -4.19 -1.35 4.99
N GLN A 282 -3.97 -1.75 3.72
CA GLN A 282 -2.66 -1.69 3.08
C GLN A 282 -2.20 -0.25 2.88
N PHE A 283 -3.10 0.62 2.41
CA PHE A 283 -2.78 2.02 2.21
C PHE A 283 -2.52 2.75 3.53
N PHE A 284 -3.31 2.46 4.57
CA PHE A 284 -3.04 2.97 5.92
C PHE A 284 -1.65 2.53 6.43
N THR A 285 -1.29 1.27 6.22
CA THR A 285 0.03 0.74 6.60
C THR A 285 1.17 1.45 5.86
N PHE A 286 0.97 1.74 4.57
CA PHE A 286 1.91 2.52 3.78
C PHE A 286 2.08 3.92 4.36
N LEU A 287 1.00 4.65 4.59
CA LEU A 287 1.04 6.01 5.15
C LEU A 287 1.64 6.04 6.56
N TYR A 288 1.35 5.06 7.40
CA TYR A 288 2.01 4.92 8.70
C TYR A 288 3.52 4.73 8.55
N SER A 289 3.94 3.92 7.59
CA SER A 289 5.36 3.69 7.33
C SER A 289 6.08 4.95 6.86
N LEU A 290 5.43 5.77 6.02
CA LEU A 290 5.95 7.08 5.62
C LEU A 290 6.05 8.03 6.81
N TYR A 291 5.00 8.13 7.62
CA TYR A 291 5.01 8.91 8.85
C TYR A 291 6.22 8.55 9.73
N ARG A 292 6.48 7.26 9.95
CA ARG A 292 7.64 6.79 10.75
C ARG A 292 8.99 7.18 10.14
N VAL A 293 9.15 7.12 8.82
CA VAL A 293 10.39 7.54 8.13
C VAL A 293 10.63 9.03 8.34
N VAL A 294 9.59 9.85 8.20
CA VAL A 294 9.67 11.29 8.38
C VAL A 294 10.04 11.64 9.83
N MET A 295 9.41 11.01 10.81
CA MET A 295 9.70 11.23 12.23
C MET A 295 11.13 10.83 12.62
N THR A 296 11.65 9.71 12.09
CA THR A 296 13.02 9.25 12.37
C THR A 296 14.06 10.24 11.86
N LYS A 297 13.85 10.83 10.68
CA LYS A 297 14.76 11.83 10.10
C LYS A 297 14.84 13.11 10.95
N LYS A 298 13.75 13.49 11.60
CA LYS A 298 13.71 14.67 12.46
C LYS A 298 14.54 14.49 13.73
N VAL A 299 14.44 13.35 14.38
CA VAL A 299 15.20 13.05 15.62
C VAL A 299 16.71 13.04 15.36
N SER A 300 17.15 12.65 14.17
CA SER A 300 18.58 12.65 13.81
C SER A 300 19.14 14.04 13.43
N SER A 301 18.28 15.03 13.20
CA SER A 301 18.69 16.39 12.81
C SER A 301 18.58 17.44 13.92
N SER A 302 17.96 17.11 15.06
CA SER A 302 17.80 18.01 16.21
C SER A 302 18.78 17.63 17.32
N SER A 303 19.79 18.45 17.53
CA SER A 303 20.76 18.32 18.63
C SER A 303 20.50 19.22 19.82
N ASP A 304 19.34 19.88 19.94
CA ASP A 304 19.05 20.77 21.07
C ASP A 304 17.62 20.62 21.59
N ASP A 305 17.52 20.71 22.92
CA ASP A 305 16.40 20.46 23.83
C ASP A 305 15.24 21.48 23.76
N GLU A 306 14.78 21.88 22.60
CA GLU A 306 13.56 22.70 22.52
C GLU A 306 12.34 21.84 22.25
N GLU A 307 11.29 22.02 23.03
CA GLU A 307 9.95 21.46 22.92
C GLU A 307 9.29 21.96 21.63
N TYR A 308 9.59 21.29 20.49
CA TYR A 308 9.09 21.70 19.18
C TYR A 308 7.68 21.18 18.94
N GLU A 309 6.76 22.09 18.76
CA GLU A 309 5.53 21.81 18.02
C GLU A 309 5.91 21.34 16.60
N LEU A 310 5.45 20.13 16.23
CA LEU A 310 5.79 19.52 14.94
C LEU A 310 5.25 20.39 13.81
N ASP A 311 6.14 21.16 13.19
CA ASP A 311 5.84 21.93 12.00
C ASP A 311 5.86 20.99 10.78
N TYR A 312 4.70 20.38 10.49
CA TYR A 312 4.53 19.49 9.35
C TYR A 312 4.79 20.18 8.01
N GLU A 313 4.72 21.53 7.96
CA GLU A 313 5.03 22.31 6.77
C GLU A 313 6.53 22.28 6.47
N LYS A 314 7.36 22.46 7.49
CA LYS A 314 8.83 22.33 7.36
C LYS A 314 9.26 20.88 7.14
N LEU A 315 8.52 19.93 7.72
CA LEU A 315 8.87 18.52 7.66
C LEU A 315 8.85 17.96 6.24
N PHE A 316 7.90 18.42 5.44
CA PHE A 316 7.75 17.98 4.04
C PHE A 316 8.33 18.98 3.04
N ALA A 317 8.94 20.08 3.49
CA ALA A 317 9.26 21.26 2.65
C ALA A 317 8.01 21.71 1.84
N VAL A 318 6.82 21.41 2.33
CA VAL A 318 5.55 21.61 1.64
C VAL A 318 4.84 22.76 2.31
N ASN A 319 4.66 23.85 1.59
CA ASN A 319 3.74 24.90 1.97
C ASN A 319 2.33 24.34 1.84
N LEU A 320 1.65 24.02 2.95
CA LEU A 320 0.33 23.38 3.02
C LEU A 320 -0.72 24.07 2.15
N ASN A 321 -0.58 25.37 1.90
CA ASN A 321 -1.47 26.12 1.04
C ASN A 321 -1.24 25.88 -0.46
N LYS A 322 -0.15 25.20 -0.85
CA LYS A 322 0.23 25.08 -2.27
C LYS A 322 0.42 23.65 -2.80
N SER A 323 0.77 22.66 -1.99
CA SER A 323 0.94 21.28 -2.48
C SER A 323 1.03 20.27 -1.35
N PRO A 324 -0.09 19.74 -0.87
CA PRO A 324 -0.08 18.62 0.06
C PRO A 324 0.61 17.39 -0.56
N LEU A 325 1.08 16.50 0.27
CA LEU A 325 1.52 15.18 -0.16
C LEU A 325 0.28 14.33 -0.51
N ASP A 326 -0.07 14.32 -1.78
CA ASP A 326 -1.19 13.57 -2.30
C ASP A 326 -0.73 12.24 -2.88
N PHE A 327 -1.65 11.30 -2.97
CA PHE A 327 -1.40 10.00 -3.59
C PHE A 327 -2.52 9.63 -4.56
N PHE A 328 -2.14 9.15 -5.73
CA PHE A 328 -3.01 8.30 -6.54
C PHE A 328 -2.83 6.85 -6.09
N VAL A 329 -3.92 6.25 -5.68
CA VAL A 329 -3.98 4.88 -5.18
C VAL A 329 -4.66 4.01 -6.22
N VAL A 330 -3.97 2.97 -6.65
CA VAL A 330 -4.47 2.01 -7.63
C VAL A 330 -4.45 0.62 -7.00
N TYR A 331 -5.59 -0.04 -7.04
CA TYR A 331 -5.75 -1.42 -6.63
C TYR A 331 -6.18 -2.28 -7.81
N THR A 332 -5.43 -3.34 -8.06
CA THR A 332 -5.72 -4.29 -9.13
C THR A 332 -5.71 -5.72 -8.59
N GLU A 333 -6.40 -6.61 -9.27
CA GLU A 333 -6.34 -8.04 -9.02
C GLU A 333 -6.01 -8.79 -10.31
N SER A 334 -5.14 -9.80 -10.20
CA SER A 334 -4.85 -10.69 -11.33
C SER A 334 -5.93 -11.75 -11.45
N LEU A 335 -6.46 -11.91 -12.64
CA LEU A 335 -7.33 -13.01 -13.03
C LEU A 335 -6.64 -13.79 -14.16
N GLY A 336 -5.94 -14.87 -13.80
CA GLY A 336 -5.01 -15.53 -14.71
C GLY A 336 -3.89 -14.57 -15.14
N ASP A 337 -3.64 -14.46 -16.44
CA ASP A 337 -2.62 -13.57 -17.01
C ASP A 337 -3.09 -12.10 -17.15
N THR A 338 -4.32 -11.78 -16.77
CA THR A 338 -4.93 -10.46 -16.93
C THR A 338 -5.00 -9.72 -15.60
N GLN A 339 -4.59 -8.47 -15.59
CA GLN A 339 -4.78 -7.58 -14.46
C GLN A 339 -6.04 -6.74 -14.61
N MET A 340 -6.91 -6.80 -13.62
CA MET A 340 -8.16 -6.05 -13.59
C MET A 340 -8.04 -4.91 -12.58
N GLY A 341 -8.26 -3.67 -13.04
CA GLY A 341 -8.44 -2.53 -12.14
C GLY A 341 -9.72 -2.69 -11.32
N LYS A 342 -9.60 -2.65 -10.01
CA LYS A 342 -10.72 -2.77 -9.07
C LYS A 342 -11.09 -1.45 -8.45
N MET A 343 -10.09 -0.63 -8.16
CA MET A 343 -10.30 0.63 -7.46
C MET A 343 -9.20 1.63 -7.81
N ILE A 344 -9.59 2.86 -8.10
CA ILE A 344 -8.68 3.99 -8.30
C ILE A 344 -9.28 5.16 -7.52
N TRP A 345 -8.45 5.80 -6.67
CA TRP A 345 -8.85 7.02 -5.97
C TRP A 345 -7.66 7.91 -5.70
N SER A 346 -7.92 9.18 -5.42
CA SER A 346 -6.93 10.13 -4.91
C SER A 346 -7.06 10.28 -3.40
N PHE A 347 -5.94 10.46 -2.72
CA PHE A 347 -5.87 10.74 -1.30
C PHE A 347 -5.10 12.03 -1.07
N GLN A 348 -5.74 13.00 -0.42
CA GLN A 348 -5.24 14.38 -0.24
C GLN A 348 -5.11 14.79 1.23
N GLU A 349 -5.24 13.84 2.14
CA GLU A 349 -5.39 14.10 3.57
C GLU A 349 -4.19 13.61 4.40
N SER A 350 -3.00 13.57 3.79
CA SER A 350 -1.80 13.05 4.46
C SER A 350 -1.43 13.85 5.71
N VAL A 351 -1.56 15.17 5.67
CA VAL A 351 -1.25 16.06 6.81
C VAL A 351 -2.19 15.78 7.99
N TYR A 352 -3.48 15.68 7.72
CA TYR A 352 -4.45 15.30 8.75
C TYR A 352 -4.09 13.95 9.37
N LEU A 353 -3.83 12.95 8.54
CA LEU A 353 -3.52 11.61 9.04
C LEU A 353 -2.25 11.62 9.90
N PHE A 354 -1.22 12.37 9.51
CA PHE A 354 0.03 12.44 10.27
C PHE A 354 -0.16 13.15 11.61
N ARG A 355 -1.00 14.19 11.69
CA ARG A 355 -1.41 14.80 12.97
C ARG A 355 -2.11 13.80 13.88
N VAL A 356 -3.03 13.00 13.32
CA VAL A 356 -3.70 11.91 14.06
C VAL A 356 -2.68 10.90 14.58
N LEU A 357 -1.77 10.44 13.73
CA LEU A 357 -0.76 9.45 14.10
C LEU A 357 0.17 9.98 15.21
N ASP A 358 0.62 11.23 15.10
CA ASP A 358 1.45 11.89 16.10
C ASP A 358 0.72 12.02 17.44
N TYR A 359 -0.54 12.47 17.43
CA TYR A 359 -1.35 12.57 18.63
C TYR A 359 -1.53 11.21 19.33
N LEU A 360 -1.80 10.16 18.56
CA LEU A 360 -1.94 8.81 19.10
C LEU A 360 -0.61 8.28 19.69
N GLU A 361 0.51 8.53 19.03
CA GLU A 361 1.84 8.13 19.56
C GLU A 361 2.22 8.87 20.83
N ARG A 362 2.00 10.18 20.90
CA ARG A 362 2.24 10.99 22.12
C ARG A 362 1.40 10.49 23.30
N ASN A 363 0.19 10.01 23.03
CA ASN A 363 -0.68 9.38 24.03
C ASN A 363 -0.39 7.88 24.23
N LYS A 364 0.77 7.38 23.76
CA LYS A 364 1.26 6.01 23.96
C LYS A 364 0.34 4.92 23.41
N ILE A 365 -0.45 5.21 22.37
CA ILE A 365 -1.28 4.23 21.69
C ILE A 365 -0.42 3.32 20.80
N ASN A 366 -0.42 2.04 21.10
CA ASN A 366 0.24 1.04 20.27
C ASN A 366 -0.67 0.64 19.09
N LEU A 367 -0.51 1.30 17.95
CA LEU A 367 -1.32 1.04 16.75
C LEU A 367 -1.20 -0.40 16.23
N LYS A 368 -0.05 -1.05 16.40
CA LYS A 368 0.09 -2.47 16.05
C LYS A 368 -0.89 -3.34 16.85
N THR A 369 -0.97 -3.12 18.14
CA THR A 369 -1.93 -3.82 19.01
C THR A 369 -3.37 -3.51 18.64
N VAL A 370 -3.69 -2.24 18.34
CA VAL A 370 -5.02 -1.83 17.87
C VAL A 370 -5.40 -2.58 16.60
N MET A 371 -4.51 -2.61 15.60
CA MET A 371 -4.77 -3.31 14.33
C MET A 371 -4.91 -4.83 14.51
N GLN A 372 -4.20 -5.43 15.47
CA GLN A 372 -4.37 -6.84 15.83
C GLN A 372 -5.72 -7.09 16.51
N GLN A 373 -6.14 -6.23 17.43
CA GLN A 373 -7.44 -6.34 18.11
C GLN A 373 -8.64 -6.16 17.16
N LEU A 374 -8.46 -5.55 15.99
CA LEU A 374 -9.48 -5.41 14.95
C LEU A 374 -9.65 -6.66 14.07
N VAL A 375 -8.88 -7.72 14.32
CA VAL A 375 -8.99 -8.99 13.60
C VAL A 375 -9.89 -9.96 14.35
N ASP A 376 -10.79 -10.64 13.64
CA ASP A 376 -11.64 -11.71 14.19
C ASP A 376 -10.92 -13.05 14.10
N TYR A 377 -10.23 -13.43 15.20
CA TYR A 377 -9.43 -14.65 15.25
C TYR A 377 -10.26 -15.95 15.16
N GLU A 378 -11.55 -15.93 15.51
CA GLU A 378 -12.42 -17.10 15.31
C GLU A 378 -12.62 -17.35 13.80
N LYS A 379 -12.71 -16.29 13.00
CA LYS A 379 -12.77 -16.40 11.56
C LYS A 379 -11.44 -16.85 10.94
N ILE A 380 -10.30 -16.45 11.53
CA ILE A 380 -8.97 -16.95 11.13
C ILE A 380 -8.89 -18.47 11.32
N LYS A 381 -9.32 -19.00 12.48
CA LYS A 381 -9.36 -20.44 12.74
C LYS A 381 -10.20 -21.20 11.71
N LEU A 382 -11.27 -20.59 11.24
CA LEU A 382 -12.14 -21.13 10.20
C LEU A 382 -11.60 -20.91 8.78
N LYS A 383 -10.36 -20.42 8.61
CA LYS A 383 -9.73 -20.07 7.32
C LYS A 383 -10.51 -19.02 6.50
N GLN A 384 -11.34 -18.21 7.16
CA GLN A 384 -12.14 -17.14 6.55
C GLN A 384 -11.40 -15.79 6.66
N PHE A 385 -10.20 -15.70 6.12
CA PHE A 385 -9.29 -14.55 6.24
C PHE A 385 -9.90 -13.25 5.73
N GLU A 386 -10.64 -13.32 4.64
CA GLU A 386 -11.35 -12.19 4.03
C GLU A 386 -12.35 -11.52 5.00
N ILE A 387 -13.11 -12.35 5.73
CA ILE A 387 -14.11 -11.88 6.69
C ILE A 387 -13.42 -11.41 7.99
N ALA A 388 -12.36 -12.10 8.39
CA ALA A 388 -11.63 -11.83 9.62
C ALA A 388 -11.06 -10.41 9.67
N THR A 389 -10.63 -9.86 8.54
CA THR A 389 -9.99 -8.54 8.42
C THR A 389 -10.93 -7.43 7.94
N LEU A 390 -12.20 -7.75 7.66
CA LEU A 390 -13.15 -6.79 7.08
C LEU A 390 -13.36 -5.56 7.97
N THR A 391 -13.48 -5.76 9.28
CA THR A 391 -13.66 -4.63 10.21
C THR A 391 -12.43 -3.73 10.24
N ARG A 392 -11.23 -4.33 10.27
CA ARG A 392 -9.97 -3.58 10.23
C ARG A 392 -9.87 -2.71 8.97
N ASN A 393 -10.19 -3.28 7.81
CA ASN A 393 -10.20 -2.52 6.56
C ASN A 393 -11.20 -1.34 6.58
N ARG A 394 -12.41 -1.55 7.12
CA ARG A 394 -13.41 -0.48 7.24
C ARG A 394 -13.00 0.60 8.23
N VAL A 395 -12.37 0.23 9.34
CA VAL A 395 -11.80 1.21 10.29
C VAL A 395 -10.71 2.04 9.61
N CYS A 396 -9.80 1.40 8.88
CA CYS A 396 -8.79 2.13 8.10
C CYS A 396 -9.43 3.05 7.05
N GLU A 397 -10.47 2.60 6.35
CA GLU A 397 -11.23 3.43 5.40
C GLU A 397 -11.82 4.68 6.07
N ASN A 398 -12.49 4.51 7.23
CA ASN A 398 -13.07 5.63 7.97
C ASN A 398 -11.98 6.61 8.45
N ILE A 399 -10.85 6.10 8.94
CA ILE A 399 -9.70 6.96 9.33
C ILE A 399 -9.23 7.79 8.14
N LEU A 400 -9.03 7.16 6.98
CA LEU A 400 -8.58 7.83 5.76
C LEU A 400 -9.59 8.87 5.25
N LYS A 401 -10.88 8.69 5.54
CA LYS A 401 -11.97 9.59 5.15
C LYS A 401 -12.39 10.58 6.25
N LYS A 402 -11.65 10.68 7.35
CA LYS A 402 -12.00 11.50 8.53
C LYS A 402 -13.37 11.19 9.11
N GLN A 403 -13.76 9.93 9.11
CA GLN A 403 -15.07 9.49 9.58
C GLN A 403 -14.97 8.79 10.94
N SER A 404 -16.06 8.82 11.70
CA SER A 404 -16.14 8.12 12.99
C SER A 404 -15.93 6.61 12.83
N VAL A 405 -15.21 6.03 13.77
CA VAL A 405 -14.95 4.59 13.85
C VAL A 405 -15.68 3.91 15.00
N VAL A 406 -16.36 4.69 15.87
CA VAL A 406 -16.93 4.18 17.13
C VAL A 406 -17.95 3.05 16.89
N ALA A 407 -18.81 3.20 15.89
CA ALA A 407 -19.82 2.19 15.57
C ALA A 407 -19.20 0.86 15.11
N LEU A 408 -18.19 0.93 14.25
CA LEU A 408 -17.50 -0.25 13.73
C LEU A 408 -16.74 -0.97 14.84
N VAL A 409 -16.07 -0.20 15.69
CA VAL A 409 -15.26 -0.76 16.77
C VAL A 409 -16.14 -1.33 17.87
N GLU A 410 -17.22 -0.64 18.25
CA GLU A 410 -18.19 -1.16 19.23
C GLU A 410 -18.77 -2.51 18.77
N GLN A 411 -19.26 -2.58 17.53
CA GLN A 411 -19.82 -3.81 16.98
C GLN A 411 -18.79 -4.95 16.97
N HIS A 412 -17.57 -4.65 16.57
CA HIS A 412 -16.48 -5.62 16.54
C HIS A 412 -16.11 -6.11 17.95
N ALA A 413 -15.93 -5.19 18.89
CA ALA A 413 -15.59 -5.49 20.27
C ALA A 413 -16.61 -6.44 20.91
N PHE A 414 -17.91 -6.18 20.75
CA PHE A 414 -18.95 -7.07 21.24
C PHE A 414 -18.97 -8.43 20.53
N ARG A 415 -18.69 -8.46 19.23
CA ARG A 415 -18.63 -9.72 18.47
C ARG A 415 -17.52 -10.64 18.96
N ILE A 416 -16.29 -10.12 19.08
CA ILE A 416 -15.13 -10.93 19.53
C ILE A 416 -15.23 -11.33 20.99
N ASN A 417 -15.99 -10.58 21.79
CA ASN A 417 -16.21 -10.86 23.21
C ASN A 417 -17.46 -11.70 23.48
N LYS A 418 -18.16 -12.18 22.46
CA LYS A 418 -19.41 -12.94 22.65
C LYS A 418 -19.18 -14.24 23.42
N SER A 419 -18.21 -15.03 23.04
CA SER A 419 -17.89 -16.34 23.66
C SER A 419 -16.92 -16.22 24.83
N LYS A 420 -15.83 -15.49 24.66
CA LYS A 420 -14.76 -15.34 25.64
C LYS A 420 -14.40 -13.88 25.81
N SER A 421 -14.22 -13.41 27.05
CA SER A 421 -13.73 -12.07 27.32
C SER A 421 -12.30 -11.89 26.84
N GLN A 422 -12.06 -10.78 26.13
CA GLN A 422 -10.75 -10.42 25.58
C GLN A 422 -10.41 -9.00 26.03
N ASN A 423 -9.12 -8.73 26.22
CA ASN A 423 -8.65 -7.38 26.51
C ASN A 423 -8.81 -6.49 25.26
N ILE A 424 -9.57 -5.43 25.40
CA ILE A 424 -9.80 -4.43 24.33
C ILE A 424 -9.32 -3.02 24.74
N LYS A 425 -8.47 -2.93 25.78
CA LYS A 425 -8.05 -1.61 26.31
C LYS A 425 -7.42 -0.74 25.25
N SER A 426 -6.45 -1.24 24.48
CA SER A 426 -5.79 -0.45 23.43
C SER A 426 -6.76 0.01 22.34
N LEU A 427 -7.76 -0.82 22.01
CA LEU A 427 -8.79 -0.49 21.05
C LEU A 427 -9.75 0.58 21.60
N PHE A 428 -10.12 0.48 22.87
CA PHE A 428 -10.92 1.48 23.55
C PHE A 428 -10.20 2.84 23.63
N ASP A 429 -8.96 2.86 24.13
CA ASP A 429 -8.15 4.08 24.25
C ASP A 429 -7.95 4.74 22.86
N PHE A 430 -7.68 3.94 21.83
CA PHE A 430 -7.59 4.41 20.46
C PHE A 430 -8.88 5.11 19.98
N VAL A 431 -10.04 4.50 20.18
CA VAL A 431 -11.32 5.09 19.73
C VAL A 431 -11.55 6.43 20.41
N ILE A 432 -11.38 6.51 21.73
CA ILE A 432 -11.61 7.77 22.46
C ILE A 432 -10.70 8.89 21.95
N LEU A 433 -9.41 8.60 21.78
CA LEU A 433 -8.46 9.60 21.30
C LEU A 433 -8.67 9.98 19.84
N TYR A 434 -8.95 9.00 18.97
CA TYR A 434 -9.22 9.26 17.56
C TYR A 434 -10.47 10.13 17.38
N GLU A 435 -11.57 9.77 18.05
CA GLU A 435 -12.84 10.52 17.97
C GLU A 435 -12.70 11.95 18.51
N LYS A 436 -11.84 12.16 19.52
CA LYS A 436 -11.53 13.51 19.98
C LYS A 436 -10.88 14.33 18.87
N VAL A 437 -9.85 13.81 18.22
CA VAL A 437 -9.12 14.54 17.17
C VAL A 437 -9.99 14.90 15.97
N ILE A 438 -10.82 13.96 15.49
CA ILE A 438 -11.66 14.25 14.32
C ILE A 438 -12.79 15.24 14.60
N ARG A 439 -13.10 15.48 15.88
CA ARG A 439 -14.19 16.38 16.32
C ARG A 439 -13.71 17.78 16.66
N GLU A 440 -12.41 17.99 16.84
CA GLU A 440 -11.82 19.30 17.05
C GLU A 440 -12.09 20.19 15.82
N GLY A 441 -13.15 21.03 15.91
CA GLY A 441 -13.57 21.96 14.84
C GLY A 441 -14.75 21.52 13.96
N GLY A 442 -15.49 20.45 14.31
CA GLY A 442 -16.60 19.92 13.51
C GLY A 442 -17.97 19.96 14.18
N ILE A 443 -19.02 19.65 13.40
CA ILE A 443 -20.43 19.52 13.84
C ILE A 443 -20.64 18.09 14.38
N PHE A 444 -20.06 17.76 15.51
CA PHE A 444 -20.19 16.46 16.14
C PHE A 444 -20.71 16.60 17.57
N MET A 445 -21.07 15.48 18.20
CA MET A 445 -21.46 15.43 19.60
C MET A 445 -20.39 16.06 20.49
N ASP A 446 -20.81 16.94 21.42
CA ASP A 446 -19.90 17.63 22.35
C ASP A 446 -19.01 16.65 23.12
N GLN A 447 -17.73 17.01 23.32
CA GLN A 447 -16.78 16.19 24.07
C GLN A 447 -17.31 15.90 25.50
N GLU A 448 -18.00 16.85 26.12
CA GLU A 448 -18.63 16.68 27.42
C GLU A 448 -19.62 15.48 27.43
N ILE A 449 -20.41 15.32 26.37
CA ILE A 449 -21.38 14.23 26.27
C ILE A 449 -20.67 12.87 26.03
N ILE A 450 -19.54 12.87 25.32
CA ILE A 450 -18.69 11.67 25.19
C ILE A 450 -18.14 11.27 26.56
N ASP A 451 -17.64 12.24 27.33
CA ASP A 451 -17.05 12.00 28.65
C ASP A 451 -18.09 11.44 29.62
N ILE A 452 -19.35 11.96 29.56
CA ILE A 452 -20.46 11.41 30.33
C ILE A 452 -20.77 9.97 29.89
N ALA A 453 -20.85 9.71 28.60
CA ALA A 453 -21.11 8.37 28.07
C ALA A 453 -20.04 7.36 28.53
N VAL A 454 -18.77 7.75 28.45
CA VAL A 454 -17.64 6.94 28.89
C VAL A 454 -17.65 6.71 30.41
N SER A 455 -17.95 7.75 31.20
CA SER A 455 -18.06 7.65 32.66
C SER A 455 -19.19 6.69 33.08
N VAL A 456 -20.38 6.84 32.50
CA VAL A 456 -21.52 5.94 32.74
C VAL A 456 -21.16 4.51 32.35
N GLY A 457 -20.56 4.30 31.19
CA GLY A 457 -20.13 3.00 30.72
C GLY A 457 -19.11 2.35 31.65
N LYS A 458 -18.08 3.07 32.08
CA LYS A 458 -17.09 2.57 33.05
C LYS A 458 -17.75 2.14 34.36
N THR A 459 -18.62 2.97 34.92
CA THR A 459 -19.35 2.65 36.16
C THR A 459 -20.16 1.38 36.03
N ILE A 460 -20.93 1.23 34.96
CA ILE A 460 -21.71 0.03 34.66
C ILE A 460 -20.79 -1.19 34.55
N GLY A 461 -19.74 -1.10 33.73
CA GLY A 461 -18.82 -2.21 33.50
C GLY A 461 -18.14 -2.71 34.78
N ILE A 462 -17.66 -1.80 35.63
CA ILE A 462 -17.08 -2.14 36.95
C ILE A 462 -18.12 -2.86 37.84
N SER A 463 -19.33 -2.34 37.91
CA SER A 463 -20.38 -2.85 38.79
C SER A 463 -20.85 -4.26 38.42
N ILE A 464 -20.94 -4.56 37.12
CA ILE A 464 -21.41 -5.87 36.65
C ILE A 464 -20.31 -6.92 36.52
N ALA A 465 -19.03 -6.50 36.48
CA ALA A 465 -17.88 -7.41 36.28
C ALA A 465 -17.81 -8.58 37.31
N PRO A 466 -18.03 -8.36 38.63
CA PRO A 466 -18.01 -9.43 39.61
C PRO A 466 -19.03 -10.53 39.34
N SER A 467 -20.10 -10.24 38.61
CA SER A 467 -21.19 -11.20 38.32
C SER A 467 -20.91 -12.07 37.07
N GLY A 468 -19.77 -11.95 36.44
CA GLY A 468 -19.29 -12.81 35.36
C GLY A 468 -20.34 -12.97 34.23
N LYS A 469 -20.78 -14.21 33.95
CA LYS A 469 -21.74 -14.51 32.88
C LYS A 469 -23.07 -13.77 33.01
N LYS A 470 -23.59 -13.59 34.24
CA LYS A 470 -24.84 -12.88 34.51
C LYS A 470 -24.68 -11.38 34.20
N GLY A 471 -23.60 -10.75 34.66
CA GLY A 471 -23.26 -9.37 34.33
C GLY A 471 -23.09 -9.15 32.83
N LYS A 472 -22.44 -10.09 32.13
CA LYS A 472 -22.32 -10.07 30.68
C LYS A 472 -23.70 -10.08 29.98
N GLY A 473 -24.64 -10.87 30.49
CA GLY A 473 -26.03 -10.90 29.99
C GLY A 473 -26.71 -9.54 30.11
N ASP A 474 -26.59 -8.84 31.25
CA ASP A 474 -27.13 -7.50 31.46
C ASP A 474 -26.48 -6.48 30.53
N LEU A 475 -25.16 -6.57 30.30
CA LEU A 475 -24.47 -5.70 29.33
C LEU A 475 -25.01 -5.87 27.91
N PHE A 476 -25.24 -7.12 27.47
CA PHE A 476 -25.81 -7.39 26.16
C PHE A 476 -27.30 -6.94 26.04
N ARG A 477 -28.04 -6.97 27.15
CA ARG A 477 -29.41 -6.47 27.21
C ARG A 477 -29.43 -4.96 27.07
N LEU A 478 -28.58 -4.22 27.82
CA LEU A 478 -28.41 -2.77 27.68
C LEU A 478 -28.09 -2.38 26.24
N ARG A 479 -27.15 -3.12 25.62
CA ARG A 479 -26.77 -2.89 24.21
C ARG A 479 -27.95 -3.03 23.23
N LYS A 480 -28.94 -3.88 23.49
CA LYS A 480 -30.07 -4.14 22.61
C LYS A 480 -31.13 -3.05 22.63
N THR A 481 -31.11 -2.12 23.58
CA THR A 481 -32.05 -1.02 23.65
C THR A 481 -31.97 -0.18 22.39
N ARG A 482 -33.12 0.31 21.92
CA ARG A 482 -33.20 1.09 20.67
C ARG A 482 -33.63 2.53 20.90
N LYS A 483 -34.28 2.81 22.05
CA LYS A 483 -34.77 4.14 22.41
C LYS A 483 -34.02 4.66 23.64
N PRO A 484 -33.90 5.98 23.81
CA PRO A 484 -33.32 6.60 24.99
C PRO A 484 -33.99 6.14 26.29
N GLU A 485 -35.32 6.12 26.31
CA GLU A 485 -36.11 5.72 27.48
C GLU A 485 -35.81 4.27 27.91
N ASP A 486 -35.76 3.31 26.96
CA ASP A 486 -35.47 1.92 27.23
C ASP A 486 -34.02 1.77 27.77
N PHE A 487 -33.11 2.58 27.26
CA PHE A 487 -31.73 2.59 27.70
C PHE A 487 -31.59 3.10 29.14
N LEU A 488 -32.25 4.21 29.48
CA LEU A 488 -32.28 4.74 30.84
C LEU A 488 -32.94 3.78 31.82
N ASN A 489 -34.08 3.16 31.43
CA ASN A 489 -34.76 2.16 32.24
C ASN A 489 -33.83 0.95 32.54
N GLU A 490 -33.08 0.51 31.54
CA GLU A 490 -32.13 -0.59 31.72
C GLU A 490 -30.91 -0.18 32.58
N ILE A 491 -30.44 1.06 32.49
CA ILE A 491 -29.41 1.61 33.41
C ILE A 491 -29.98 1.62 34.84
N ASN A 492 -31.21 2.12 35.07
CA ASN A 492 -31.82 2.15 36.38
C ASN A 492 -31.97 0.73 36.97
N ARG A 493 -32.36 -0.25 36.15
CA ARG A 493 -32.41 -1.65 36.55
C ARG A 493 -31.05 -2.18 36.99
N ILE A 494 -29.98 -1.84 36.25
CA ILE A 494 -28.63 -2.22 36.60
C ILE A 494 -28.20 -1.55 37.91
N GLN A 495 -28.50 -0.26 38.09
CA GLN A 495 -28.18 0.47 39.32
C GLN A 495 -28.82 -0.19 40.56
N MET A 496 -30.11 -0.52 40.45
CA MET A 496 -30.83 -1.19 41.52
C MET A 496 -30.31 -2.59 41.80
N LYS A 497 -30.03 -3.36 40.74
CA LYS A 497 -29.57 -4.75 40.87
C LYS A 497 -28.17 -4.87 41.47
N TYR A 498 -27.26 -3.95 41.16
CA TYR A 498 -25.87 -4.02 41.55
C TYR A 498 -25.45 -2.99 42.61
N GLY A 499 -26.40 -2.21 43.14
CA GLY A 499 -26.15 -1.21 44.17
C GLY A 499 -25.20 -0.10 43.72
N THR A 500 -25.23 0.27 42.46
CA THR A 500 -24.33 1.28 41.89
C THR A 500 -25.09 2.57 41.56
N ARG A 501 -24.33 3.67 41.39
CA ARG A 501 -24.90 4.96 40.94
C ARG A 501 -24.05 5.49 39.78
N VAL A 502 -24.70 5.79 38.67
CA VAL A 502 -24.07 6.51 37.57
C VAL A 502 -24.10 8.03 37.84
N SER A 503 -23.26 8.80 37.13
CA SER A 503 -23.23 10.26 37.26
C SER A 503 -24.58 10.88 37.04
N ALA A 504 -24.97 11.85 37.90
CA ALA A 504 -26.17 12.64 37.78
C ALA A 504 -26.21 13.46 36.47
N GLU A 505 -25.06 13.76 35.89
CA GLU A 505 -24.94 14.48 34.62
C GLU A 505 -25.66 13.77 33.46
N LEU A 506 -25.76 12.44 33.50
CA LEU A 506 -26.53 11.67 32.55
C LEU A 506 -28.01 12.18 32.46
N TYR A 507 -28.60 12.48 33.60
CA TYR A 507 -29.96 12.94 33.70
C TYR A 507 -30.07 14.45 33.47
N ASN A 508 -29.12 15.24 33.94
CA ASN A 508 -29.06 16.69 33.76
C ASN A 508 -28.87 17.10 32.28
N LYS A 509 -28.18 16.28 31.48
CA LYS A 509 -27.94 16.49 30.05
C LYS A 509 -28.82 15.60 29.18
N GLY A 510 -29.98 15.13 29.70
CA GLY A 510 -30.84 14.16 29.05
C GLY A 510 -31.22 14.52 27.63
N GLN A 511 -31.58 15.78 27.35
CA GLN A 511 -31.97 16.25 26.03
C GLN A 511 -30.80 16.09 25.02
N LYS A 512 -29.58 16.52 25.37
CA LYS A 512 -28.39 16.36 24.48
C LYS A 512 -28.05 14.89 24.27
N MET A 513 -28.23 14.04 25.27
CA MET A 513 -28.07 12.60 25.15
C MET A 513 -29.08 11.99 24.18
N GLU A 514 -30.35 12.43 24.23
CA GLU A 514 -31.41 11.97 23.33
C GLU A 514 -31.15 12.36 21.87
N GLU A 515 -30.72 13.60 21.63
CA GLU A 515 -30.35 14.11 20.31
C GLU A 515 -29.24 13.29 19.67
N ASN A 516 -28.27 12.78 20.46
CA ASN A 516 -27.11 12.02 20.01
C ASN A 516 -27.16 10.56 20.50
N PHE A 517 -28.31 10.01 20.77
CA PHE A 517 -28.48 8.75 21.48
C PHE A 517 -27.65 7.57 20.92
N THR A 518 -27.68 7.38 19.62
CA THR A 518 -26.97 6.24 18.99
C THR A 518 -25.49 6.29 19.29
N GLU A 519 -24.89 7.44 19.16
CA GLU A 519 -23.47 7.65 19.37
C GLU A 519 -23.11 7.60 20.86
N PHE A 520 -23.88 8.28 21.70
CA PHE A 520 -23.79 8.20 23.16
C PHE A 520 -23.76 6.75 23.65
N LYS A 521 -24.74 5.96 23.18
CA LYS A 521 -24.81 4.55 23.53
C LYS A 521 -23.58 3.77 23.09
N GLN A 522 -23.02 4.03 21.91
CA GLN A 522 -21.82 3.35 21.42
C GLN A 522 -20.62 3.61 22.31
N PHE A 523 -20.37 4.87 22.70
CA PHE A 523 -19.29 5.21 23.64
C PHE A 523 -19.52 4.59 25.02
N CYS A 524 -20.73 4.66 25.54
CA CYS A 524 -21.10 4.03 26.80
C CYS A 524 -20.84 2.51 26.75
N MET A 525 -21.29 1.85 25.70
CA MET A 525 -21.19 0.40 25.57
C MET A 525 -19.75 -0.11 25.41
N ILE A 526 -18.90 0.59 24.62
CA ILE A 526 -17.50 0.19 24.49
C ILE A 526 -16.72 0.40 25.80
N ALA A 527 -17.02 1.49 26.54
CA ALA A 527 -16.45 1.76 27.84
C ALA A 527 -16.89 0.70 28.88
N ALA A 528 -18.17 0.34 28.90
CA ALA A 528 -18.69 -0.69 29.76
C ALA A 528 -18.08 -2.07 29.49
N LEU A 529 -17.93 -2.43 28.21
CA LEU A 529 -17.32 -3.69 27.83
C LEU A 529 -15.82 -3.74 28.21
N ASN A 530 -15.09 -2.64 28.02
CA ASN A 530 -13.69 -2.53 28.38
C ASN A 530 -13.46 -2.76 29.87
N THR A 531 -14.22 -2.07 30.73
CA THR A 531 -14.09 -2.19 32.19
C THR A 531 -14.61 -3.52 32.71
N PHE A 532 -15.68 -4.06 32.14
CA PHE A 532 -16.16 -5.40 32.43
C PHE A 532 -15.09 -6.47 32.15
N ASN A 533 -14.42 -6.38 31.00
CA ASN A 533 -13.37 -7.32 30.65
C ASN A 533 -12.13 -7.19 31.57
N ALA A 534 -11.73 -5.96 31.90
CA ALA A 534 -10.61 -5.72 32.80
C ALA A 534 -10.84 -6.37 34.18
N GLY A 535 -12.04 -6.24 34.76
CA GLY A 535 -12.38 -6.86 36.03
C GLY A 535 -12.45 -8.40 36.00
N ASN A 536 -12.68 -8.99 34.83
CA ASN A 536 -12.72 -10.45 34.67
C ASN A 536 -11.37 -11.07 34.27
N LEU A 537 -10.38 -10.28 33.86
CA LEU A 537 -9.04 -10.74 33.47
C LEU A 537 -8.02 -10.62 34.60
N THR A 538 -8.26 -9.80 35.62
CA THR A 538 -7.48 -9.75 36.85
C THR A 538 -7.75 -11.01 37.68
N PRO A 539 -6.74 -11.80 38.09
CA PRO A 539 -6.96 -12.87 39.05
C PRO A 539 -7.59 -12.28 40.33
N PRO A 540 -8.49 -12.98 41.00
CA PRO A 540 -9.00 -12.53 42.28
C PRO A 540 -7.81 -12.29 43.21
N THR A 541 -7.62 -11.04 43.65
CA THR A 541 -6.74 -10.73 44.77
C THR A 541 -7.22 -11.58 45.95
N VAL A 542 -6.42 -12.54 46.35
CA VAL A 542 -6.64 -13.32 47.58
C VAL A 542 -6.61 -12.27 48.69
N SER A 543 -7.82 -11.87 49.13
CA SER A 543 -7.98 -11.11 50.35
C SER A 543 -7.42 -11.93 51.50
N GLY A 544 -6.44 -11.35 52.17
CA GLY A 544 -5.65 -12.00 53.20
C GLY A 544 -6.46 -12.77 54.23
N GLY A 545 -6.24 -14.05 54.28
CA GLY A 545 -6.48 -14.88 55.46
C GLY A 545 -5.30 -14.72 56.40
N ASN A 546 -5.54 -14.16 57.57
CA ASN A 546 -4.67 -14.21 58.71
C ASN A 546 -4.12 -15.64 58.92
N SER A 547 -2.84 -15.86 58.77
CA SER A 547 -2.16 -16.97 59.39
C SER A 547 -1.31 -16.44 60.54
N LYS A 548 -1.76 -16.75 61.74
CA LYS A 548 -1.02 -16.65 62.98
C LYS A 548 0.35 -17.31 62.84
N ALA A 549 1.33 -16.62 63.32
CA ALA A 549 2.64 -17.15 63.63
C ALA A 549 2.50 -18.29 64.65
N GLU A 550 3.10 -19.42 64.41
CA GLU A 550 3.64 -20.30 65.41
C GLU A 550 5.13 -20.46 65.21
N VAL A 551 5.84 -19.89 66.16
CA VAL A 551 7.24 -20.14 66.47
C VAL A 551 7.28 -21.52 67.16
N THR A 552 8.12 -22.46 66.74
CA THR A 552 8.93 -23.25 67.61
C THR A 552 9.91 -24.16 66.87
N SER A 553 11.13 -24.02 67.37
CA SER A 553 12.34 -24.88 67.41
C SER A 553 13.08 -25.12 66.09
#